data_fde00b0f8dc8ad2d7f4fee62e39d4277
#
_entry.id   fde00b0f8dc8ad2d7f4fee62e39d4277
#
_cell.length_a   1.000
_cell.length_b   1.000
_cell.length_c   1.000
_cell.angle_alpha   90.00
_cell.angle_beta   90.00
_cell.angle_gamma   90.00
#
_symmetry.space_group_name_H-M   'P 1'
#
loop_
_entity.id
_entity.type
_entity.pdbx_description
1 polymer ?
#
loop_
_entity_poly.entity_id
_entity_poly.type
_entity_poly.pdbx_seq_one_letter_code
_entity_poly.pdbx_strand_id
1 'polypeptide(L)'
;EVSWELFEEKGYEATTMNDIIEKAQVARGSFYYYFKGKESLLDTLATVFDNKYREIMKGIPADTSVFDTLMILNIETHTFIEKHIDHELLGNMYASQLTNTAASKLLYKDRYYFKLLGELLKRGQANGEITTEFSIPELVNNYVILERALVSDWCMKNGAFSLAEYSKKYMPLFFGEFRVK
;
A
#
# COMPACT_ATOMS: atom_id res chain seq x y z
N GLU A 1 -8.42 -13.84 4.11
CA GLU A 1 -9.01 -14.23 2.81
C GLU A 1 -10.54 -14.08 2.84
N VAL A 2 -11.28 -14.83 3.65
CA VAL A 2 -12.77 -14.82 3.70
C VAL A 2 -13.38 -13.42 3.90
N SER A 3 -12.79 -12.58 4.74
CA SER A 3 -13.25 -11.20 4.94
C SER A 3 -13.12 -10.34 3.68
N TRP A 4 -12.07 -10.56 2.90
CA TRP A 4 -11.82 -9.83 1.65
C TRP A 4 -12.83 -10.23 0.58
N GLU A 5 -13.13 -11.53 0.44
CA GLU A 5 -14.16 -12.03 -0.45
C GLU A 5 -15.53 -11.41 -0.12
N LEU A 6 -15.88 -11.33 1.17
CA LEU A 6 -17.13 -10.70 1.60
C LEU A 6 -17.17 -9.18 1.36
N PHE A 7 -16.04 -8.50 1.55
CA PHE A 7 -15.94 -7.07 1.24
C PHE A 7 -16.09 -6.81 -0.25
N GLU A 8 -15.56 -7.67 -1.09
CA GLU A 8 -15.69 -7.59 -2.54
C GLU A 8 -17.12 -7.93 -3.00
N GLU A 9 -17.76 -8.95 -2.40
CA GLU A 9 -19.12 -9.39 -2.74
C GLU A 9 -20.23 -8.42 -2.28
N LYS A 10 -20.13 -7.89 -1.05
CA LYS A 10 -21.19 -7.13 -0.37
C LYS A 10 -20.83 -5.67 -0.09
N GLY A 11 -19.56 -5.28 -0.27
CA GLY A 11 -19.02 -4.02 0.22
C GLY A 11 -18.63 -4.07 1.70
N TYR A 12 -17.71 -3.18 2.11
CA TYR A 12 -17.21 -3.12 3.48
C TYR A 12 -18.31 -2.79 4.50
N GLU A 13 -19.14 -1.78 4.22
CA GLU A 13 -20.17 -1.33 5.16
C GLU A 13 -21.26 -2.38 5.40
N ALA A 14 -21.70 -3.07 4.34
CA ALA A 14 -22.75 -4.08 4.43
C ALA A 14 -22.26 -5.41 5.02
N THR A 15 -20.97 -5.67 5.07
CA THR A 15 -20.40 -6.88 5.65
C THR A 15 -20.34 -6.78 7.17
N THR A 16 -20.96 -7.73 7.86
CA THR A 16 -20.93 -7.81 9.33
C THR A 16 -19.85 -8.77 9.82
N MET A 17 -19.42 -8.59 11.09
CA MET A 17 -18.52 -9.55 11.75
C MET A 17 -19.12 -10.96 11.79
N ASN A 18 -20.46 -11.08 11.89
CA ASN A 18 -21.13 -12.37 11.87
C ASN A 18 -21.02 -13.07 10.51
N ASP A 19 -21.22 -12.32 9.40
CA ASP A 19 -21.03 -12.87 8.05
C ASP A 19 -19.63 -13.49 7.89
N ILE A 20 -18.62 -12.79 8.42
CA ILE A 20 -17.22 -13.25 8.33
C ILE A 20 -17.00 -14.50 9.19
N ILE A 21 -17.52 -14.52 10.41
CA ILE A 21 -17.41 -15.68 11.31
C ILE A 21 -18.09 -16.90 10.71
N GLU A 22 -19.28 -16.74 10.16
CA GLU A 22 -20.05 -17.82 9.53
C GLU A 22 -19.33 -18.35 8.27
N LYS A 23 -18.95 -17.47 7.35
CA LYS A 23 -18.24 -17.88 6.12
C LYS A 23 -16.87 -18.49 6.42
N ALA A 24 -16.15 -17.98 7.44
CA ALA A 24 -14.86 -18.54 7.87
C ALA A 24 -14.97 -19.84 8.69
N GLN A 25 -16.17 -20.21 9.14
CA GLN A 25 -16.43 -21.39 9.97
C GLN A 25 -15.57 -21.46 11.24
N VAL A 26 -15.33 -20.31 11.88
CA VAL A 26 -14.53 -20.21 13.10
C VAL A 26 -15.40 -19.95 14.32
N ALA A 27 -14.93 -20.40 15.48
CA ALA A 27 -15.62 -20.12 16.74
C ALA A 27 -15.61 -18.62 17.04
N ARG A 28 -16.78 -18.05 17.39
CA ARG A 28 -16.96 -16.62 17.68
C ARG A 28 -15.97 -16.09 18.71
N GLY A 29 -15.74 -16.84 19.79
CA GLY A 29 -14.78 -16.46 20.82
C GLY A 29 -13.34 -16.37 20.31
N SER A 30 -12.92 -17.34 19.47
CA SER A 30 -11.61 -17.33 18.82
C SER A 30 -11.47 -16.14 17.90
N PHE A 31 -12.51 -15.82 17.12
CA PHE A 31 -12.49 -14.69 16.20
C PHE A 31 -12.30 -13.36 16.93
N TYR A 32 -13.11 -13.07 17.96
CA TYR A 32 -13.02 -11.83 18.75
C TYR A 32 -11.77 -11.74 19.63
N TYR A 33 -11.07 -12.84 19.86
CA TYR A 33 -9.76 -12.83 20.50
C TYR A 33 -8.71 -12.15 19.59
N TYR A 34 -8.77 -12.40 18.27
CA TYR A 34 -7.82 -11.84 17.30
C TYR A 34 -8.29 -10.51 16.70
N PHE A 35 -9.58 -10.33 16.47
CA PHE A 35 -10.15 -9.19 15.75
C PHE A 35 -11.25 -8.51 16.59
N LYS A 36 -10.96 -7.31 17.08
CA LYS A 36 -11.90 -6.56 17.92
C LYS A 36 -13.01 -5.87 17.14
N GLY A 37 -12.86 -5.70 15.82
CA GLY A 37 -13.80 -5.03 14.94
C GLY A 37 -13.38 -5.18 13.47
N LYS A 38 -14.21 -4.68 12.55
CA LYS A 38 -13.91 -4.69 11.09
C LYS A 38 -12.62 -3.93 10.77
N GLU A 39 -12.33 -2.86 11.51
CA GLU A 39 -11.13 -2.04 11.33
C GLU A 39 -9.85 -2.86 11.54
N SER A 40 -9.86 -3.82 12.49
CA SER A 40 -8.71 -4.68 12.72
C SER A 40 -8.45 -5.68 11.58
N LEU A 41 -9.47 -5.94 10.75
CA LEU A 41 -9.31 -6.71 9.52
C LEU A 41 -8.66 -5.88 8.42
N LEU A 42 -8.93 -4.57 8.36
CA LEU A 42 -8.26 -3.66 7.42
C LEU A 42 -6.74 -3.65 7.60
N ASP A 43 -6.28 -3.85 8.83
CA ASP A 43 -4.85 -3.97 9.13
C ASP A 43 -4.17 -5.15 8.41
N THR A 44 -4.94 -6.16 7.99
CA THR A 44 -4.39 -7.29 7.22
C THR A 44 -3.99 -6.90 5.81
N LEU A 45 -4.52 -5.79 5.24
CA LEU A 45 -4.07 -5.22 3.97
C LEU A 45 -2.57 -4.90 3.96
N ALA A 46 -2.04 -4.47 5.09
CA ALA A 46 -0.59 -4.22 5.20
C ALA A 46 0.22 -5.48 4.81
N THR A 47 -0.24 -6.66 5.24
CA THR A 47 0.41 -7.94 4.90
C THR A 47 0.20 -8.30 3.43
N VAL A 48 -0.99 -8.05 2.88
CA VAL A 48 -1.29 -8.27 1.46
C VAL A 48 -0.37 -7.42 0.59
N PHE A 49 -0.24 -6.14 0.90
CA PHE A 49 0.67 -5.23 0.19
C PHE A 49 2.15 -5.65 0.34
N ASP A 50 2.60 -6.00 1.55
CA ASP A 50 3.96 -6.45 1.76
C ASP A 50 4.30 -7.73 0.99
N ASN A 51 3.34 -8.65 0.84
CA ASN A 51 3.50 -9.84 -0.01
C ASN A 51 3.55 -9.46 -1.49
N LYS A 52 2.71 -8.52 -1.93
CA LYS A 52 2.74 -8.02 -3.32
C LYS A 52 4.07 -7.35 -3.66
N TYR A 53 4.62 -6.53 -2.77
CA TYR A 53 5.96 -5.94 -2.96
C TYR A 53 7.04 -7.02 -3.11
N ARG A 54 6.99 -8.09 -2.31
CA ARG A 54 7.94 -9.22 -2.46
C ARG A 54 7.79 -9.94 -3.79
N GLU A 55 6.57 -10.12 -4.26
CA GLU A 55 6.28 -10.72 -5.57
C GLU A 55 6.84 -9.88 -6.71
N ILE A 56 6.53 -8.57 -6.72
CA ILE A 56 7.00 -7.64 -7.74
C ILE A 56 8.53 -7.64 -7.78
N MET A 57 9.20 -7.54 -6.64
CA MET A 57 10.66 -7.52 -6.56
C MET A 57 11.33 -8.76 -7.14
N LYS A 58 10.68 -9.93 -7.10
CA LYS A 58 11.22 -11.15 -7.73
C LYS A 58 11.23 -11.07 -9.25
N GLY A 59 10.35 -10.28 -9.85
CA GLY A 59 10.24 -10.11 -11.30
C GLY A 59 11.14 -9.00 -11.87
N ILE A 60 11.73 -8.15 -11.03
CA ILE A 60 12.57 -7.03 -11.49
C ILE A 60 14.03 -7.51 -11.69
N PRO A 61 14.61 -7.32 -12.88
CA PRO A 61 16.02 -7.64 -13.12
C PRO A 61 16.95 -6.90 -12.16
N ALA A 62 18.04 -7.56 -11.73
CA ALA A 62 18.96 -7.01 -10.73
C ALA A 62 19.73 -5.76 -11.20
N ASP A 63 19.88 -5.60 -12.50
CA ASP A 63 20.53 -4.47 -13.17
C ASP A 63 19.60 -3.29 -13.46
N THR A 64 18.30 -3.39 -13.10
CA THR A 64 17.34 -2.29 -13.21
C THR A 64 17.78 -1.12 -12.31
N SER A 65 17.74 0.11 -12.85
CA SER A 65 18.06 1.31 -12.07
C SER A 65 17.17 1.42 -10.83
N VAL A 66 17.68 2.05 -9.78
CA VAL A 66 16.88 2.24 -8.54
C VAL A 66 15.64 3.08 -8.83
N PHE A 67 15.78 4.11 -9.64
CA PHE A 67 14.62 4.95 -10.01
C PHE A 67 13.57 4.14 -10.75
N ASP A 68 13.95 3.36 -11.76
CA ASP A 68 13.00 2.54 -12.52
C ASP A 68 12.38 1.43 -11.64
N THR A 69 13.17 0.84 -10.74
CA THR A 69 12.66 -0.13 -9.75
C THR A 69 11.55 0.49 -8.89
N LEU A 70 11.74 1.71 -8.39
CA LEU A 70 10.72 2.44 -7.60
C LEU A 70 9.47 2.75 -8.43
N MET A 71 9.63 3.12 -9.70
CA MET A 71 8.48 3.38 -10.60
C MET A 71 7.71 2.10 -10.90
N ILE A 72 8.40 1.00 -11.22
CA ILE A 72 7.78 -0.32 -11.45
C ILE A 72 7.02 -0.76 -10.20
N LEU A 73 7.64 -0.65 -9.01
CA LEU A 73 7.02 -1.01 -7.74
C LEU A 73 5.70 -0.27 -7.52
N ASN A 74 5.69 1.03 -7.76
CA ASN A 74 4.50 1.86 -7.63
C ASN A 74 3.42 1.47 -8.65
N ILE A 75 3.76 1.38 -9.94
CA ILE A 75 2.80 1.07 -11.01
C ILE A 75 2.18 -0.32 -10.81
N GLU A 76 2.99 -1.33 -10.53
CA GLU A 76 2.53 -2.71 -10.33
C GLU A 76 1.65 -2.84 -9.09
N THR A 77 2.01 -2.15 -8.00
CA THR A 77 1.18 -2.11 -6.79
C THR A 77 -0.14 -1.41 -7.05
N HIS A 78 -0.15 -0.28 -7.75
CA HIS A 78 -1.36 0.45 -8.08
C HIS A 78 -2.24 -0.29 -9.10
N THR A 79 -1.63 -1.04 -10.02
CA THR A 79 -2.34 -1.98 -10.90
C THR A 79 -3.03 -3.08 -10.10
N PHE A 80 -2.35 -3.61 -9.08
CA PHE A 80 -2.93 -4.61 -8.19
C PHE A 80 -4.09 -4.01 -7.37
N ILE A 81 -3.91 -2.82 -6.80
CA ILE A 81 -4.96 -2.11 -6.04
C ILE A 81 -6.19 -1.91 -6.92
N GLU A 82 -6.03 -1.35 -8.11
CA GLU A 82 -7.12 -1.06 -9.05
C GLU A 82 -7.95 -2.30 -9.41
N LYS A 83 -7.31 -3.47 -9.50
CA LYS A 83 -7.94 -4.73 -9.91
C LYS A 83 -8.58 -5.52 -8.77
N HIS A 84 -8.05 -5.40 -7.55
CA HIS A 84 -8.36 -6.33 -6.47
C HIS A 84 -8.84 -5.66 -5.18
N ILE A 85 -8.76 -4.33 -5.09
CA ILE A 85 -9.13 -3.62 -3.86
C ILE A 85 -10.21 -2.59 -4.20
N ASP A 86 -11.36 -2.74 -3.59
CA ASP A 86 -12.43 -1.77 -3.72
C ASP A 86 -12.00 -0.40 -3.18
N HIS A 87 -12.32 0.68 -3.91
CA HIS A 87 -11.91 2.04 -3.58
C HIS A 87 -12.56 2.55 -2.27
N GLU A 88 -13.80 2.11 -1.97
CA GLU A 88 -14.50 2.46 -0.73
C GLU A 88 -13.81 1.78 0.46
N LEU A 89 -13.46 0.50 0.32
CA LEU A 89 -12.71 -0.26 1.32
C LEU A 89 -11.36 0.40 1.64
N LEU A 90 -10.63 0.80 0.60
CA LEU A 90 -9.34 1.46 0.76
C LEU A 90 -9.50 2.86 1.37
N GLY A 91 -10.54 3.60 0.97
CA GLY A 91 -10.92 4.89 1.56
C GLY A 91 -11.23 4.77 3.05
N ASN A 92 -12.03 3.79 3.45
CA ASN A 92 -12.35 3.50 4.86
C ASN A 92 -11.09 3.14 5.66
N MET A 93 -10.17 2.39 5.08
CA MET A 93 -8.89 2.10 5.69
C MET A 93 -8.08 3.40 5.95
N TYR A 94 -7.97 4.29 4.98
CA TYR A 94 -7.27 5.57 5.17
C TYR A 94 -7.98 6.45 6.20
N ALA A 95 -9.31 6.53 6.18
CA ALA A 95 -10.08 7.27 7.15
C ALA A 95 -9.89 6.75 8.58
N SER A 96 -9.85 5.43 8.77
CA SER A 96 -9.59 4.82 10.07
C SER A 96 -8.20 5.17 10.64
N GLN A 97 -7.21 5.35 9.77
CA GLN A 97 -5.86 5.75 10.19
C GLN A 97 -5.77 7.21 10.63
N LEU A 98 -6.60 8.09 10.05
CA LEU A 98 -6.67 9.49 10.45
C LEU A 98 -7.35 9.66 11.82
N THR A 99 -8.31 8.78 12.13
CA THR A 99 -9.08 8.83 13.38
C THR A 99 -8.48 8.01 14.52
N ASN A 100 -7.72 6.96 14.21
CA ASN A 100 -7.12 6.05 15.18
C ASN A 100 -5.62 5.80 14.91
N THR A 101 -4.82 6.83 15.15
CA THR A 101 -3.37 6.82 14.87
C THR A 101 -2.57 5.76 15.65
N ALA A 102 -3.08 5.31 16.80
CA ALA A 102 -2.39 4.33 17.66
C ALA A 102 -2.42 2.90 17.11
N ALA A 103 -3.33 2.58 16.18
CA ALA A 103 -3.56 1.22 15.68
C ALA A 103 -3.10 1.00 14.24
N SER A 104 -2.57 2.01 13.56
CA SER A 104 -2.29 1.95 12.12
C SER A 104 -1.05 1.12 11.78
N LYS A 105 -1.27 -0.15 11.46
CA LYS A 105 -0.19 -1.05 10.99
C LYS A 105 0.42 -0.63 9.65
N LEU A 106 -0.31 0.10 8.82
CA LEU A 106 0.23 0.61 7.54
C LEU A 106 1.40 1.58 7.72
N LEU A 107 1.45 2.30 8.84
CA LEU A 107 2.48 3.29 9.12
C LEU A 107 3.67 2.71 9.93
N TYR A 108 3.64 1.43 10.29
CA TYR A 108 4.74 0.83 11.05
C TYR A 108 6.01 0.75 10.19
N LYS A 109 7.05 1.47 10.64
CA LYS A 109 8.36 1.52 9.99
C LYS A 109 9.04 0.14 9.89
N ASP A 110 8.61 -0.83 10.68
CA ASP A 110 9.12 -2.20 10.65
C ASP A 110 8.57 -3.06 9.51
N ARG A 111 7.59 -2.59 8.76
CA ARG A 111 7.05 -3.29 7.60
C ARG A 111 8.12 -3.49 6.53
N TYR A 112 7.97 -4.59 5.78
CA TYR A 112 8.82 -4.91 4.63
C TYR A 112 8.89 -3.75 3.62
N TYR A 113 7.76 -3.10 3.34
CA TYR A 113 7.67 -1.95 2.46
C TYR A 113 8.67 -0.83 2.79
N PHE A 114 8.70 -0.36 4.04
CA PHE A 114 9.61 0.72 4.44
C PHE A 114 11.08 0.30 4.41
N LYS A 115 11.38 -0.94 4.79
CA LYS A 115 12.73 -1.51 4.70
C LYS A 115 13.19 -1.60 3.26
N LEU A 116 12.33 -2.10 2.36
CA LEU A 116 12.61 -2.18 0.94
C LEU A 116 12.92 -0.81 0.33
N LEU A 117 12.06 0.20 0.58
CA LEU A 117 12.30 1.56 0.09
C LEU A 117 13.62 2.12 0.61
N GLY A 118 13.91 1.94 1.90
CA GLY A 118 15.15 2.39 2.51
C GLY A 118 16.39 1.75 1.88
N GLU A 119 16.36 0.44 1.61
CA GLU A 119 17.45 -0.29 0.95
C GLU A 119 17.64 0.16 -0.49
N LEU A 120 16.56 0.31 -1.25
CA LEU A 120 16.61 0.80 -2.63
C LEU A 120 17.21 2.20 -2.70
N LEU A 121 16.70 3.14 -1.89
CA LEU A 121 17.16 4.52 -1.88
C LEU A 121 18.62 4.64 -1.42
N LYS A 122 19.03 3.86 -0.41
CA LYS A 122 20.43 3.78 0.02
C LYS A 122 21.34 3.29 -1.12
N ARG A 123 20.90 2.27 -1.87
CA ARG A 123 21.62 1.79 -3.06
C ARG A 123 21.69 2.88 -4.12
N GLY A 124 20.59 3.61 -4.38
CA GLY A 124 20.53 4.69 -5.36
C GLY A 124 21.44 5.88 -5.02
N GLN A 125 21.58 6.23 -3.74
CA GLN A 125 22.58 7.22 -3.32
C GLN A 125 24.02 6.72 -3.47
N ALA A 126 24.25 5.45 -3.12
CA ALA A 126 25.60 4.88 -3.18
C ALA A 126 26.14 4.75 -4.63
N ASN A 127 25.25 4.53 -5.61
CA ASN A 127 25.61 4.43 -7.03
C ASN A 127 25.41 5.74 -7.83
N GLY A 128 25.02 6.84 -7.15
CA GLY A 128 24.86 8.16 -7.77
C GLY A 128 23.59 8.36 -8.59
N GLU A 129 22.60 7.47 -8.50
CA GLU A 129 21.32 7.64 -9.19
C GLU A 129 20.36 8.59 -8.46
N ILE A 130 20.43 8.62 -7.14
CA ILE A 130 19.55 9.42 -6.26
C ILE A 130 20.39 10.46 -5.51
N THR A 131 19.86 11.68 -5.39
CA THR A 131 20.52 12.79 -4.70
C THR A 131 20.86 12.46 -3.24
N THR A 132 22.00 12.94 -2.79
CA THR A 132 22.44 12.85 -1.39
C THR A 132 22.07 14.09 -0.55
N GLU A 133 21.36 15.07 -1.12
CA GLU A 133 20.91 16.27 -0.42
C GLU A 133 19.86 15.96 0.66
N PHE A 134 19.18 14.83 0.53
CA PHE A 134 18.17 14.37 1.48
C PHE A 134 18.62 13.06 2.14
N SER A 135 18.30 12.90 3.41
CA SER A 135 18.51 11.64 4.12
C SER A 135 17.57 10.53 3.60
N ILE A 136 17.96 9.28 3.79
CA ILE A 136 17.11 8.13 3.41
C ILE A 136 15.71 8.20 4.03
N PRO A 137 15.53 8.52 5.32
CA PRO A 137 14.19 8.68 5.89
C PRO A 137 13.35 9.78 5.22
N GLU A 138 13.95 10.89 4.81
CA GLU A 138 13.25 11.96 4.08
C GLU A 138 12.81 11.49 2.70
N LEU A 139 13.68 10.81 1.95
CA LEU A 139 13.35 10.26 0.64
C LEU A 139 12.24 9.20 0.72
N VAL A 140 12.33 8.29 1.70
CA VAL A 140 11.26 7.31 1.97
C VAL A 140 9.94 8.01 2.28
N ASN A 141 9.96 9.02 3.14
CA ASN A 141 8.76 9.77 3.50
C ASN A 141 8.14 10.49 2.29
N ASN A 142 8.97 11.13 1.45
CA ASN A 142 8.50 11.77 0.22
C ASN A 142 7.83 10.77 -0.72
N TYR A 143 8.46 9.62 -0.97
CA TYR A 143 7.88 8.57 -1.81
C TYR A 143 6.51 8.09 -1.28
N VAL A 144 6.44 7.79 0.01
CA VAL A 144 5.22 7.32 0.67
C VAL A 144 4.09 8.37 0.69
N ILE A 145 4.43 9.66 0.85
CA ILE A 145 3.45 10.75 0.78
C ILE A 145 2.85 10.82 -0.63
N LEU A 146 3.68 10.77 -1.66
CA LEU A 146 3.23 10.81 -3.06
C LEU A 146 2.32 9.63 -3.38
N GLU A 147 2.74 8.43 -3.02
CA GLU A 147 1.96 7.20 -3.23
C GLU A 147 0.58 7.29 -2.56
N ARG A 148 0.55 7.70 -1.29
CA ARG A 148 -0.71 7.90 -0.56
C ARG A 148 -1.58 9.00 -1.16
N ALA A 149 -1.00 10.08 -1.66
CA ALA A 149 -1.74 11.16 -2.30
C ALA A 149 -2.46 10.66 -3.57
N LEU A 150 -1.78 9.87 -4.41
CA LEU A 150 -2.36 9.29 -5.62
C LEU A 150 -3.51 8.34 -5.30
N VAL A 151 -3.33 7.45 -4.34
CA VAL A 151 -4.36 6.50 -3.90
C VAL A 151 -5.55 7.23 -3.26
N SER A 152 -5.30 8.22 -2.40
CA SER A 152 -6.36 8.99 -1.75
C SER A 152 -7.20 9.77 -2.77
N ASP A 153 -6.57 10.38 -3.77
CA ASP A 153 -7.29 11.09 -4.84
C ASP A 153 -8.16 10.12 -5.68
N TRP A 154 -7.64 8.92 -5.95
CA TRP A 154 -8.39 7.86 -6.62
C TRP A 154 -9.61 7.41 -5.80
N CYS A 155 -9.45 7.18 -4.48
CA CYS A 155 -10.56 6.85 -3.58
C CYS A 155 -11.60 7.97 -3.52
N MET A 156 -11.17 9.24 -3.37
CA MET A 156 -12.07 10.39 -3.33
C MET A 156 -12.87 10.58 -4.63
N LYS A 157 -12.40 10.05 -5.73
CA LYS A 157 -13.07 10.07 -7.04
C LYS A 157 -13.76 8.75 -7.38
N ASN A 158 -14.03 7.92 -6.39
CA ASN A 158 -14.74 6.65 -6.51
C ASN A 158 -14.14 5.70 -7.56
N GLY A 159 -12.81 5.66 -7.68
CA GLY A 159 -12.15 4.81 -8.66
C GLY A 159 -12.40 5.19 -10.13
N ALA A 160 -12.83 6.41 -10.43
CA ALA A 160 -13.32 6.83 -11.74
C ALA A 160 -12.25 6.89 -12.87
N PHE A 161 -10.99 6.61 -12.54
CA PHE A 161 -9.88 6.61 -13.50
C PHE A 161 -8.88 5.49 -13.18
N SER A 162 -8.02 5.14 -14.14
CA SER A 162 -6.97 4.15 -13.88
C SER A 162 -5.91 4.70 -12.92
N LEU A 163 -5.80 4.10 -11.73
CA LEU A 163 -4.80 4.44 -10.73
C LEU A 163 -3.38 4.16 -11.24
N ALA A 164 -3.21 3.07 -11.99
CA ALA A 164 -1.92 2.70 -12.58
C ALA A 164 -1.42 3.75 -13.60
N GLU A 165 -2.28 4.17 -14.53
CA GLU A 165 -1.93 5.21 -15.51
C GLU A 165 -1.73 6.59 -14.85
N TYR A 166 -2.50 6.88 -13.82
CA TYR A 166 -2.35 8.08 -13.02
C TYR A 166 -0.97 8.11 -12.33
N SER A 167 -0.58 7.01 -11.71
CA SER A 167 0.73 6.84 -11.09
C SER A 167 1.88 6.94 -12.08
N LYS A 168 1.76 6.26 -13.22
CA LYS A 168 2.74 6.31 -14.29
C LYS A 168 3.02 7.73 -14.78
N LYS A 169 1.99 8.58 -14.76
CA LYS A 169 2.10 9.99 -15.15
C LYS A 169 2.71 10.85 -14.06
N TYR A 170 2.23 10.72 -12.82
CA TYR A 170 2.53 11.69 -11.77
C TYR A 170 3.70 11.30 -10.87
N MET A 171 3.91 10.02 -10.60
CA MET A 171 5.01 9.58 -9.74
C MET A 171 6.39 10.03 -10.27
N PRO A 172 6.70 9.87 -11.58
CA PRO A 172 7.97 10.36 -12.13
C PRO A 172 8.11 11.88 -12.09
N LEU A 173 7.00 12.65 -12.20
CA LEU A 173 7.04 14.11 -12.15
C LEU A 173 7.45 14.62 -10.77
N PHE A 174 6.94 14.00 -9.70
CA PHE A 174 7.22 14.43 -8.34
C PHE A 174 8.51 13.82 -7.79
N PHE A 175 8.73 12.53 -8.02
CA PHE A 175 9.90 11.84 -7.48
C PHE A 175 11.13 11.98 -8.37
N GLY A 176 10.96 12.39 -9.62
CA GLY A 176 12.04 12.61 -10.59
C GLY A 176 13.04 13.70 -10.18
N GLU A 177 12.63 14.66 -9.35
CA GLU A 177 13.52 15.69 -8.82
C GLU A 177 14.62 15.14 -7.91
N PHE A 178 14.43 13.94 -7.36
CA PHE A 178 15.46 13.28 -6.54
C PHE A 178 16.44 12.44 -7.37
N ARG A 179 16.22 12.33 -8.69
CA ARG A 179 17.14 11.65 -9.61
C ARG A 179 18.30 12.56 -9.96
N VAL A 180 19.53 12.06 -9.84
CA VAL A 180 20.72 12.75 -10.34
C VAL A 180 20.67 12.75 -11.88
N LYS A 181 20.86 13.92 -12.49
CA LYS A 181 20.83 14.12 -13.95
C LYS A 181 22.17 13.82 -14.56
#